data_31efa9d30a47390d7396d463e882452d
#
_entry.id   31efa9d30a47390d7396d463e882452d
#
_cell.length_a   1.000
_cell.length_b   1.000
_cell.length_c   1.000
_cell.angle_alpha   90.00
_cell.angle_beta   90.00
_cell.angle_gamma   90.00
#
_symmetry.space_group_name_H-M   'P 1'
#
loop_
_entity.id
_entity.type
_entity.pdbx_description
1 polymer ?
#
loop_
_entity_poly.entity_id
_entity_poly.type
_entity_poly.pdbx_seq_one_letter_code
_entity_poly.pdbx_strand_id
1 'polypeptide(L)'
;LLDIDGDEDYDLFVQDVSGSVIFFENRPGERPQFLWRTDRYQDLEVGEWYRFVDLDLDGDHDLLAEQPFSYVRYYRNEGTPREPRFVEIADSLKDVDGKPLFSDRQNIPNAADIDCDSQVDLLIGRLSGRVTRYERTNSGTLGAPQFQHVTDFFENIEIIAQMGSLHGANTMALGDVDNDGDEDLFWGDYFEPGILFIENTGTCQSPSLGGEPISFPSSEPLNTSGYNAPTIGDVDGDGDQDLLVGALGGAFNPNTTTADNFYYLEQSDPGLFTVQTSRFVSMIDVGSESIPVIIDLDGDRDLDILIGNK
;
A
#
# COMPACT_ATOMS: atom_id res chain seq x y z
N LEU A 1 0.63 -1.20 -6.63
CA LEU A 1 0.84 -1.80 -7.95
C LEU A 1 -0.26 -2.81 -8.23
N LEU A 2 -0.69 -2.91 -9.47
CA LEU A 2 -1.73 -3.84 -9.90
C LEU A 2 -1.78 -3.84 -11.43
N ASP A 3 -1.87 -5.01 -12.05
CA ASP A 3 -2.28 -5.15 -13.45
C ASP A 3 -3.79 -4.89 -13.54
N ILE A 4 -4.17 -3.63 -13.80
CA ILE A 4 -5.57 -3.20 -13.76
C ILE A 4 -6.29 -3.41 -15.10
N ASP A 5 -5.59 -3.59 -16.19
CA ASP A 5 -6.16 -3.76 -17.53
C ASP A 5 -5.87 -5.12 -18.16
N GLY A 6 -5.20 -6.01 -17.44
CA GLY A 6 -4.97 -7.40 -17.81
C GLY A 6 -4.01 -7.57 -18.98
N ASP A 7 -3.02 -6.70 -19.11
CA ASP A 7 -2.00 -6.74 -20.16
C ASP A 7 -0.68 -7.40 -19.73
N GLU A 8 -0.65 -7.93 -18.50
CA GLU A 8 0.44 -8.68 -17.86
C GLU A 8 1.61 -7.79 -17.40
N ASP A 9 1.38 -6.47 -17.24
CA ASP A 9 2.31 -5.61 -16.52
C ASP A 9 1.62 -4.87 -15.36
N TYR A 10 2.38 -4.50 -14.33
CA TYR A 10 1.81 -3.80 -13.17
C TYR A 10 1.74 -2.31 -13.40
N ASP A 11 0.55 -1.75 -13.21
CA ASP A 11 0.27 -0.33 -13.22
C ASP A 11 0.50 0.32 -11.87
N LEU A 12 0.74 1.63 -11.88
CA LEU A 12 0.99 2.41 -10.68
C LEU A 12 -0.19 3.31 -10.33
N PHE A 13 -0.68 3.18 -9.11
CA PHE A 13 -1.66 4.06 -8.51
C PHE A 13 -1.03 4.81 -7.35
N VAL A 14 -1.17 6.13 -7.34
CA VAL A 14 -0.62 7.01 -6.30
C VAL A 14 -1.72 7.91 -5.78
N GLN A 15 -1.89 7.96 -4.48
CA GLN A 15 -2.81 8.89 -3.86
C GLN A 15 -2.13 10.23 -3.61
N ASP A 16 -2.79 11.32 -3.99
CA ASP A 16 -2.36 12.67 -3.64
C ASP A 16 -2.91 13.14 -2.29
N VAL A 17 -2.43 14.28 -1.82
CA VAL A 17 -2.87 14.89 -0.54
C VAL A 17 -4.34 15.32 -0.53
N SER A 18 -5.01 15.35 -1.67
CA SER A 18 -6.44 15.68 -1.79
C SER A 18 -7.35 14.44 -1.68
N GLY A 19 -6.75 13.23 -1.62
CA GLY A 19 -7.46 11.97 -1.65
C GLY A 19 -7.82 11.49 -3.05
N SER A 20 -7.29 12.14 -4.10
CA SER A 20 -7.47 11.70 -5.48
C SER A 20 -6.49 10.57 -5.81
N VAL A 21 -6.94 9.62 -6.63
CA VAL A 21 -6.12 8.52 -7.12
C VAL A 21 -5.55 8.89 -8.50
N ILE A 22 -4.24 9.09 -8.55
CA ILE A 22 -3.49 9.32 -9.78
C ILE A 22 -3.15 7.97 -10.40
N PHE A 23 -3.38 7.83 -11.70
CA PHE A 23 -3.11 6.59 -12.42
C PHE A 23 -2.02 6.78 -13.46
N PHE A 24 -1.06 5.89 -13.41
CA PHE A 24 -0.01 5.72 -14.40
C PHE A 24 -0.09 4.31 -14.99
N GLU A 25 -0.30 4.22 -16.30
CA GLU A 25 -0.23 2.96 -17.03
C GLU A 25 1.23 2.61 -17.27
N ASN A 26 1.62 1.40 -16.95
CA ASN A 26 2.93 0.88 -17.34
C ASN A 26 2.94 0.55 -18.85
N ARG A 27 4.10 0.41 -19.41
CA ARG A 27 4.28 -0.04 -20.79
C ARG A 27 5.35 -1.10 -20.85
N PRO A 28 5.10 -2.17 -21.61
CA PRO A 28 6.07 -3.23 -21.78
C PRO A 28 7.42 -2.69 -22.28
N GLY A 29 8.53 -3.07 -21.64
CA GLY A 29 9.87 -2.63 -21.99
C GLY A 29 10.93 -3.35 -21.16
N GLU A 30 12.22 -3.10 -21.45
CA GLU A 30 13.33 -3.62 -20.62
C GLU A 30 13.37 -3.01 -19.21
N ARG A 31 12.59 -1.96 -18.98
CA ARG A 31 12.40 -1.29 -17.69
C ARG A 31 10.99 -0.74 -17.61
N PRO A 32 10.36 -0.70 -16.44
CA PRO A 32 9.05 -0.09 -16.26
C PRO A 32 8.97 1.33 -16.79
N GLN A 33 7.94 1.65 -17.54
CA GLN A 33 7.69 2.98 -18.09
C GLN A 33 6.30 3.44 -17.73
N PHE A 34 6.16 4.10 -16.60
CA PHE A 34 4.90 4.61 -16.12
C PHE A 34 4.47 5.89 -16.81
N LEU A 35 3.39 5.83 -17.54
CA LEU A 35 2.82 6.96 -18.26
C LEU A 35 1.59 7.49 -17.51
N TRP A 36 1.67 8.73 -17.10
CA TRP A 36 0.53 9.40 -16.51
C TRP A 36 -0.71 9.34 -17.43
N ARG A 37 -1.87 8.99 -16.87
CA ARG A 37 -3.15 8.90 -17.57
C ARG A 37 -4.19 9.86 -17.00
N THR A 38 -4.32 9.96 -15.70
CA THR A 38 -5.29 10.83 -15.04
C THR A 38 -4.91 11.11 -13.60
N ASP A 39 -5.32 12.29 -13.09
CA ASP A 39 -5.22 12.65 -11.67
C ASP A 39 -6.45 12.19 -10.87
N ARG A 40 -7.46 11.64 -11.53
CA ARG A 40 -8.73 11.20 -10.92
C ARG A 40 -9.22 9.92 -11.56
N TYR A 41 -8.64 8.81 -11.14
CA TYR A 41 -9.02 7.50 -11.65
C TYR A 41 -10.46 7.18 -11.24
N GLN A 42 -11.35 7.10 -12.25
CA GLN A 42 -12.79 6.85 -12.12
C GLN A 42 -13.52 7.74 -11.08
N ASP A 43 -12.97 8.91 -10.75
CA ASP A 43 -13.49 9.81 -9.71
C ASP A 43 -13.74 9.12 -8.35
N LEU A 44 -12.90 8.14 -8.00
CA LEU A 44 -13.00 7.40 -6.74
C LEU A 44 -12.77 8.31 -5.52
N GLU A 45 -13.60 8.14 -4.50
CA GLU A 45 -13.47 8.79 -3.20
C GLU A 45 -12.85 7.80 -2.21
N VAL A 46 -11.54 7.89 -1.99
CA VAL A 46 -10.80 6.87 -1.21
C VAL A 46 -10.41 7.30 0.20
N GLY A 47 -10.67 8.56 0.58
CA GLY A 47 -10.27 9.06 1.90
C GLY A 47 -8.77 9.20 2.06
N GLU A 48 -8.21 8.71 3.16
CA GLU A 48 -6.76 8.78 3.45
C GLU A 48 -6.00 7.54 2.98
N TRP A 49 -6.69 6.45 2.60
CA TRP A 49 -6.08 5.20 2.12
C TRP A 49 -7.02 4.39 1.22
N TYR A 50 -6.44 3.52 0.42
CA TYR A 50 -7.15 2.50 -0.36
C TYR A 50 -6.30 1.24 -0.56
N ARG A 51 -6.95 0.12 -0.90
CA ARG A 51 -6.33 -1.16 -1.28
C ARG A 51 -7.15 -1.83 -2.36
N PHE A 52 -6.49 -2.29 -3.39
CA PHE A 52 -7.08 -3.20 -4.37
C PHE A 52 -6.96 -4.64 -3.85
N VAL A 53 -8.02 -5.41 -3.97
CA VAL A 53 -8.10 -6.81 -3.55
C VAL A 53 -9.30 -7.45 -4.22
N ASP A 54 -9.16 -8.70 -4.69
CA ASP A 54 -10.30 -9.51 -5.12
C ASP A 54 -11.09 -9.96 -3.87
N LEU A 55 -12.02 -9.10 -3.43
CA LEU A 55 -12.70 -9.31 -2.16
C LEU A 55 -13.88 -10.26 -2.29
N ASP A 56 -14.53 -10.35 -3.44
CA ASP A 56 -15.67 -11.25 -3.65
C ASP A 56 -15.28 -12.57 -4.34
N LEU A 57 -14.00 -12.74 -4.70
CA LEU A 57 -13.39 -13.93 -5.29
C LEU A 57 -13.96 -14.27 -6.67
N ASP A 58 -14.22 -13.24 -7.48
CA ASP A 58 -14.72 -13.42 -8.84
C ASP A 58 -13.61 -13.34 -9.91
N GLY A 59 -12.38 -13.04 -9.50
CA GLY A 59 -11.17 -13.04 -10.33
C GLY A 59 -10.81 -11.67 -10.86
N ASP A 60 -11.49 -10.60 -10.42
CA ASP A 60 -11.05 -9.24 -10.66
C ASP A 60 -10.85 -8.46 -9.34
N HIS A 61 -10.09 -7.37 -9.39
CA HIS A 61 -9.79 -6.62 -8.19
C HIS A 61 -10.89 -5.60 -7.88
N ASP A 62 -11.36 -5.66 -6.65
CA ASP A 62 -12.21 -4.67 -5.99
C ASP A 62 -11.37 -3.58 -5.32
N LEU A 63 -12.02 -2.63 -4.64
CA LEU A 63 -11.34 -1.58 -3.91
C LEU A 63 -11.90 -1.44 -2.49
N LEU A 64 -11.02 -1.55 -1.52
CA LEU A 64 -11.24 -1.07 -0.16
C LEU A 64 -10.70 0.35 -0.02
N ALA A 65 -11.43 1.21 0.67
CA ALA A 65 -11.05 2.61 0.86
C ALA A 65 -11.49 3.13 2.23
N GLU A 66 -10.94 4.27 2.66
CA GLU A 66 -11.40 4.91 3.87
C GLU A 66 -12.73 5.63 3.63
N GLN A 67 -13.69 5.37 4.51
CA GLN A 67 -14.85 6.22 4.70
C GLN A 67 -14.50 7.30 5.75
N PRO A 68 -14.89 8.56 5.59
CA PRO A 68 -14.71 9.57 6.63
C PRO A 68 -15.18 9.06 7.99
N PHE A 69 -14.32 9.21 9.02
CA PHE A 69 -14.41 8.61 10.35
C PHE A 69 -13.82 7.19 10.50
N SER A 70 -12.91 6.80 9.58
CA SER A 70 -12.08 5.58 9.71
C SER A 70 -12.83 4.25 9.63
N TYR A 71 -13.93 4.21 8.90
CA TYR A 71 -14.58 2.96 8.53
C TYR A 71 -14.07 2.47 7.17
N VAL A 72 -14.23 1.18 6.90
CA VAL A 72 -13.80 0.55 5.66
C VAL A 72 -14.91 0.60 4.62
N ARG A 73 -14.72 1.40 3.56
CA ARG A 73 -15.62 1.50 2.41
C ARG A 73 -15.27 0.41 1.40
N TYR A 74 -16.28 -0.05 0.65
CA TYR A 74 -16.11 -1.07 -0.37
C TYR A 74 -16.71 -0.65 -1.70
N TYR A 75 -15.87 -0.69 -2.73
CA TYR A 75 -16.26 -0.60 -4.13
C TYR A 75 -16.03 -1.95 -4.80
N ARG A 76 -17.07 -2.51 -5.39
CA ARG A 76 -16.95 -3.71 -6.22
C ARG A 76 -16.59 -3.33 -7.64
N ASN A 77 -15.71 -4.09 -8.26
CA ASN A 77 -15.51 -4.03 -9.69
C ASN A 77 -16.67 -4.76 -10.37
N GLU A 78 -17.54 -4.04 -11.05
CA GLU A 78 -18.65 -4.60 -11.84
C GLU A 78 -18.31 -4.59 -13.33
N GLY A 79 -17.06 -4.41 -13.68
CA GLY A 79 -16.53 -4.40 -15.03
C GLY A 79 -16.03 -5.77 -15.48
N THR A 80 -14.80 -5.79 -15.92
CA THR A 80 -14.05 -6.99 -16.28
C THR A 80 -12.60 -6.78 -15.86
N PRO A 81 -11.77 -7.83 -15.76
CA PRO A 81 -10.33 -7.68 -15.47
C PRO A 81 -9.58 -6.72 -16.42
N ARG A 82 -10.11 -6.46 -17.63
CA ARG A 82 -9.49 -5.55 -18.63
C ARG A 82 -10.17 -4.18 -18.74
N GLU A 83 -11.37 -4.06 -18.27
CA GLU A 83 -12.14 -2.81 -18.27
C GLU A 83 -12.85 -2.66 -16.92
N PRO A 84 -12.12 -2.34 -15.86
CA PRO A 84 -12.67 -2.27 -14.51
C PRO A 84 -13.68 -1.11 -14.38
N ARG A 85 -14.72 -1.35 -13.58
CA ARG A 85 -15.75 -0.36 -13.27
C ARG A 85 -16.14 -0.44 -11.80
N PHE A 86 -15.57 0.43 -11.01
CA PHE A 86 -15.80 0.44 -9.57
C PHE A 86 -17.13 1.06 -9.19
N VAL A 87 -17.93 0.33 -8.41
CA VAL A 87 -19.24 0.77 -7.92
C VAL A 87 -19.29 0.64 -6.40
N GLU A 88 -19.61 1.74 -5.71
CA GLU A 88 -19.76 1.69 -4.26
C GLU A 88 -20.91 0.77 -3.86
N ILE A 89 -20.59 -0.29 -3.12
CA ILE A 89 -21.55 -1.28 -2.60
C ILE A 89 -21.83 -1.05 -1.11
N ALA A 90 -20.82 -0.61 -0.38
CA ALA A 90 -20.98 -0.31 1.04
C ALA A 90 -20.12 0.89 1.44
N ASP A 91 -20.77 1.91 1.99
CA ASP A 91 -20.09 3.04 2.63
C ASP A 91 -19.33 2.61 3.89
N SER A 92 -19.76 1.52 4.52
CA SER A 92 -19.06 0.90 5.65
C SER A 92 -19.32 -0.61 5.67
N LEU A 93 -18.26 -1.40 5.49
CA LEU A 93 -18.28 -2.85 5.67
C LEU A 93 -18.64 -3.21 7.11
N LYS A 94 -19.28 -4.36 7.30
CA LYS A 94 -19.76 -4.81 8.61
C LYS A 94 -19.33 -6.23 8.88
N ASP A 95 -19.16 -6.53 10.16
CA ASP A 95 -19.05 -7.90 10.62
C ASP A 95 -20.41 -8.61 10.62
N VAL A 96 -20.39 -9.91 10.91
CA VAL A 96 -21.61 -10.77 10.96
C VAL A 96 -22.62 -10.33 12.01
N ASP A 97 -22.20 -9.57 13.02
CA ASP A 97 -23.05 -9.00 14.05
C ASP A 97 -23.63 -7.63 13.65
N GLY A 98 -23.28 -7.15 12.45
CA GLY A 98 -23.72 -5.87 11.90
C GLY A 98 -22.92 -4.66 12.42
N LYS A 99 -21.80 -4.87 13.10
CA LYS A 99 -20.92 -3.83 13.59
C LYS A 99 -20.00 -3.35 12.45
N PRO A 100 -19.88 -2.03 12.22
CA PRO A 100 -18.96 -1.52 11.21
C PRO A 100 -17.50 -1.84 11.48
N LEU A 101 -16.73 -2.16 10.43
CA LEU A 101 -15.28 -2.36 10.52
C LEU A 101 -14.60 -0.99 10.64
N PHE A 102 -13.79 -0.84 11.67
CA PHE A 102 -13.13 0.40 12.05
C PHE A 102 -11.61 0.24 11.98
N SER A 103 -10.90 1.14 11.28
CA SER A 103 -9.46 1.06 11.02
C SER A 103 -8.58 1.92 11.93
N ASP A 104 -9.12 2.55 13.00
CA ASP A 104 -8.34 3.43 13.89
C ASP A 104 -7.60 4.56 13.15
N ARG A 105 -8.28 5.38 12.41
CA ARG A 105 -7.77 6.58 11.72
C ARG A 105 -6.28 6.54 11.29
N GLN A 106 -6.01 6.63 10.03
CA GLN A 106 -4.66 6.58 9.42
C GLN A 106 -3.96 5.22 9.51
N ASN A 107 -4.57 4.20 10.05
CA ASN A 107 -4.08 2.84 9.93
C ASN A 107 -4.60 2.23 8.64
N ILE A 108 -3.69 1.84 7.76
CA ILE A 108 -4.05 1.30 6.45
C ILE A 108 -4.21 -0.21 6.57
N PRO A 109 -5.44 -0.75 6.45
CA PRO A 109 -5.66 -2.19 6.46
C PRO A 109 -4.95 -2.90 5.32
N ASN A 110 -4.64 -4.17 5.50
CA ASN A 110 -4.28 -5.06 4.40
C ASN A 110 -5.25 -6.23 4.30
N ALA A 111 -5.37 -6.79 3.11
CA ALA A 111 -6.24 -7.92 2.83
C ALA A 111 -5.46 -8.98 2.05
N ALA A 112 -5.47 -10.21 2.54
CA ALA A 112 -4.83 -11.37 1.95
C ALA A 112 -5.49 -12.64 2.50
N ASP A 113 -5.25 -13.79 1.89
CA ASP A 113 -5.58 -15.11 2.44
C ASP A 113 -4.38 -15.59 3.29
N ILE A 114 -4.32 -15.13 4.55
CA ILE A 114 -3.14 -15.33 5.40
C ILE A 114 -2.99 -16.75 5.94
N ASP A 115 -4.04 -17.59 5.84
CA ASP A 115 -4.01 -18.97 6.32
C ASP A 115 -4.42 -19.99 5.26
N CYS A 116 -4.41 -19.60 3.99
CA CYS A 116 -4.65 -20.45 2.83
C CYS A 116 -5.97 -21.26 2.88
N ASP A 117 -7.00 -20.68 3.47
CA ASP A 117 -8.32 -21.31 3.51
C ASP A 117 -9.21 -20.90 2.33
N SER A 118 -8.68 -20.07 1.41
CA SER A 118 -9.35 -19.48 0.25
C SER A 118 -10.42 -18.46 0.61
N GLN A 119 -10.34 -17.85 1.79
CA GLN A 119 -11.09 -16.66 2.15
C GLN A 119 -10.12 -15.50 2.35
N VAL A 120 -10.61 -14.30 2.10
CA VAL A 120 -9.80 -13.11 2.32
C VAL A 120 -9.87 -12.70 3.78
N ASP A 121 -8.71 -12.57 4.40
CA ASP A 121 -8.56 -11.94 5.70
C ASP A 121 -8.37 -10.44 5.58
N LEU A 122 -8.88 -9.71 6.54
CA LEU A 122 -8.61 -8.29 6.71
C LEU A 122 -7.80 -8.08 7.99
N LEU A 123 -6.57 -7.64 7.83
CA LEU A 123 -5.66 -7.30 8.92
C LEU A 123 -5.69 -5.80 9.16
N ILE A 124 -5.98 -5.39 10.38
CA ILE A 124 -6.07 -3.98 10.76
C ILE A 124 -5.10 -3.71 11.92
N GLY A 125 -4.08 -2.90 11.65
CA GLY A 125 -3.17 -2.41 12.69
C GLY A 125 -3.91 -1.48 13.65
N ARG A 126 -3.53 -1.52 14.92
CA ARG A 126 -4.11 -0.70 15.99
C ARG A 126 -3.11 0.28 16.56
N LEU A 127 -3.60 1.38 17.10
CA LEU A 127 -2.76 2.34 17.85
C LEU A 127 -1.97 1.72 19.00
N SER A 128 -2.36 0.54 19.47
CA SER A 128 -1.62 -0.24 20.46
C SER A 128 -0.41 -0.97 19.91
N GLY A 129 -0.18 -0.96 18.59
CA GLY A 129 0.83 -1.78 17.90
C GLY A 129 0.42 -3.22 17.68
N ARG A 130 -0.83 -3.58 17.97
CA ARG A 130 -1.40 -4.91 17.73
C ARG A 130 -2.10 -4.97 16.39
N VAL A 131 -2.36 -6.19 15.91
CA VAL A 131 -3.11 -6.46 14.69
C VAL A 131 -4.40 -7.17 15.02
N THR A 132 -5.53 -6.62 14.55
CA THR A 132 -6.84 -7.29 14.57
C THR A 132 -7.03 -8.03 13.24
N ARG A 133 -7.45 -9.30 13.31
CA ARG A 133 -7.83 -10.10 12.15
C ARG A 133 -9.34 -10.26 12.08
N TYR A 134 -9.87 -10.03 10.89
CA TYR A 134 -11.21 -10.42 10.46
C TYR A 134 -11.08 -11.37 9.29
N GLU A 135 -11.95 -12.36 9.20
CA GLU A 135 -12.02 -13.32 8.11
C GLU A 135 -13.31 -13.14 7.33
N ARG A 136 -13.23 -13.13 6.01
CA ARG A 136 -14.41 -13.05 5.15
C ARG A 136 -15.27 -14.31 5.33
N THR A 137 -16.57 -14.12 5.43
CA THR A 137 -17.52 -15.24 5.47
C THR A 137 -18.08 -15.52 4.09
N ASN A 138 -18.34 -16.78 3.77
CA ASN A 138 -18.91 -17.24 2.48
C ASN A 138 -20.34 -16.75 2.19
N SER A 139 -20.90 -15.92 3.01
CA SER A 139 -22.29 -15.46 2.88
C SER A 139 -22.37 -14.16 2.08
N GLY A 140 -22.61 -14.26 0.78
CA GLY A 140 -23.11 -13.13 0.03
C GLY A 140 -22.50 -12.87 -1.34
N THR A 141 -23.01 -13.55 -2.35
CA THR A 141 -22.70 -13.30 -3.78
C THR A 141 -23.46 -12.10 -4.39
N LEU A 142 -24.29 -11.39 -3.67
CA LEU A 142 -25.13 -10.29 -4.18
C LEU A 142 -25.08 -8.99 -3.37
N GLY A 143 -24.20 -8.90 -2.37
CA GLY A 143 -24.07 -7.71 -1.50
C GLY A 143 -22.62 -7.46 -1.08
N ALA A 144 -22.44 -6.55 -0.13
CA ALA A 144 -21.14 -6.36 0.48
C ALA A 144 -20.72 -7.64 1.23
N PRO A 145 -19.44 -8.05 1.13
CA PRO A 145 -18.91 -9.14 1.93
C PRO A 145 -19.10 -8.89 3.42
N GLN A 146 -19.28 -9.95 4.20
CA GLN A 146 -19.34 -9.89 5.64
C GLN A 146 -18.11 -10.53 6.24
N PHE A 147 -17.69 -10.03 7.38
CA PHE A 147 -16.49 -10.47 8.06
C PHE A 147 -16.81 -11.05 9.44
N GLN A 148 -16.15 -12.14 9.79
CA GLN A 148 -16.14 -12.67 11.15
C GLN A 148 -14.93 -12.09 11.89
N HIS A 149 -15.14 -11.47 13.03
CA HIS A 149 -14.03 -11.10 13.91
C HIS A 149 -13.34 -12.37 14.44
N VAL A 150 -12.03 -12.49 14.23
CA VAL A 150 -11.24 -13.65 14.67
C VAL A 150 -10.51 -13.33 15.96
N THR A 151 -9.67 -12.27 15.96
CA THR A 151 -8.88 -11.89 17.14
C THR A 151 -8.46 -10.42 17.08
N ASP A 152 -8.26 -9.80 18.25
CA ASP A 152 -7.63 -8.48 18.40
C ASP A 152 -6.11 -8.55 18.63
N PHE A 153 -5.54 -9.75 18.60
CA PHE A 153 -4.12 -9.97 18.85
C PHE A 153 -3.61 -11.11 17.95
N PHE A 154 -3.61 -10.84 16.64
CA PHE A 154 -3.19 -11.80 15.63
C PHE A 154 -1.71 -12.15 15.82
N GLU A 155 -1.41 -13.45 15.85
CA GLU A 155 -0.07 -14.05 16.00
C GLU A 155 0.79 -13.44 17.13
N ASN A 156 0.15 -12.81 18.11
CA ASN A 156 0.81 -12.08 19.20
C ASN A 156 1.71 -10.92 18.74
N ILE A 157 1.44 -10.38 17.55
CA ILE A 157 2.14 -9.20 17.04
C ILE A 157 1.86 -8.01 17.95
N GLU A 158 2.91 -7.44 18.55
CA GLU A 158 2.85 -6.23 19.34
C GLU A 158 4.10 -5.39 19.09
N ILE A 159 3.97 -4.42 18.17
CA ILE A 159 5.05 -3.50 17.84
C ILE A 159 4.98 -2.31 18.79
N ILE A 160 5.99 -2.14 19.63
CA ILE A 160 6.04 -1.11 20.68
C ILE A 160 7.04 -0.03 20.28
N ALA A 161 6.58 1.22 20.17
CA ALA A 161 7.47 2.36 19.94
C ALA A 161 8.48 2.52 21.08
N GLN A 162 9.72 2.92 20.74
CA GLN A 162 10.84 3.04 21.67
C GLN A 162 10.60 3.95 22.89
N MET A 163 9.56 4.76 22.89
CA MET A 163 9.24 5.68 24.00
C MET A 163 8.03 5.25 24.85
N GLY A 164 7.49 4.03 24.66
CA GLY A 164 6.32 3.55 25.41
C GLY A 164 5.05 4.35 25.12
N SER A 165 5.00 5.08 24.01
CA SER A 165 3.80 5.73 23.48
C SER A 165 3.01 4.75 22.61
N LEU A 166 1.70 4.98 22.50
CA LEU A 166 0.91 4.30 21.48
C LEU A 166 1.49 4.62 20.11
N HIS A 167 1.49 3.63 19.21
CA HIS A 167 1.84 3.86 17.81
C HIS A 167 0.89 4.87 17.19
N GLY A 168 1.42 5.67 16.28
CA GLY A 168 0.63 6.54 15.44
C GLY A 168 -0.01 5.74 14.30
N ALA A 169 -0.14 6.38 13.17
CA ALA A 169 -0.56 5.72 11.94
C ALA A 169 0.42 4.60 11.57
N ASN A 170 -0.12 3.47 11.18
CA ASN A 170 0.64 2.32 10.70
C ASN A 170 0.08 1.80 9.37
N THR A 171 0.93 1.14 8.61
CA THR A 171 0.61 0.53 7.33
C THR A 171 1.20 -0.87 7.30
N MET A 172 0.59 -1.75 6.56
CA MET A 172 1.08 -3.12 6.41
C MET A 172 1.10 -3.50 4.93
N ALA A 173 2.05 -4.35 4.55
CA ALA A 173 2.02 -5.13 3.32
C ALA A 173 2.36 -6.58 3.64
N LEU A 174 1.76 -7.48 2.89
CA LEU A 174 1.99 -8.92 2.98
C LEU A 174 2.54 -9.41 1.66
N GLY A 175 3.45 -10.36 1.67
CA GLY A 175 4.03 -10.99 0.50
C GLY A 175 4.99 -12.11 0.86
N ASP A 176 5.00 -13.17 0.06
CA ASP A 176 5.94 -14.28 0.14
C ASP A 176 7.27 -13.86 -0.48
N VAL A 177 8.17 -13.27 0.33
CA VAL A 177 9.42 -12.69 -0.19
C VAL A 177 10.60 -13.64 -0.13
N ASP A 178 10.48 -14.77 0.53
CA ASP A 178 11.52 -15.80 0.55
C ASP A 178 11.15 -17.06 -0.27
N ASN A 179 9.96 -17.03 -0.91
CA ASN A 179 9.43 -18.08 -1.77
C ASN A 179 9.22 -19.41 -1.04
N ASP A 180 8.82 -19.37 0.23
CA ASP A 180 8.51 -20.57 1.01
C ASP A 180 7.02 -20.93 0.99
N GLY A 181 6.18 -20.10 0.39
CA GLY A 181 4.76 -20.33 0.11
C GLY A 181 3.83 -19.78 1.18
N ASP A 182 4.31 -18.90 2.05
CA ASP A 182 3.48 -18.19 3.00
C ASP A 182 3.78 -16.66 3.02
N GLU A 183 2.85 -15.90 3.56
CA GLU A 183 2.91 -14.42 3.51
C GLU A 183 3.71 -13.87 4.71
N ASP A 184 4.74 -13.09 4.42
CA ASP A 184 5.50 -12.30 5.38
C ASP A 184 4.87 -10.94 5.64
N LEU A 185 5.22 -10.29 6.75
CA LEU A 185 4.66 -9.00 7.12
C LEU A 185 5.70 -7.88 7.07
N PHE A 186 5.40 -6.85 6.26
CA PHE A 186 6.06 -5.55 6.30
C PHE A 186 5.22 -4.54 7.07
N TRP A 187 5.86 -3.81 7.99
CA TRP A 187 5.21 -2.81 8.82
C TRP A 187 5.86 -1.44 8.65
N GLY A 188 5.07 -0.47 8.26
CA GLY A 188 5.43 0.94 8.26
C GLY A 188 4.70 1.68 9.37
N ASP A 189 5.35 2.68 9.99
CA ASP A 189 4.85 3.33 11.18
C ASP A 189 5.26 4.80 11.22
N TYR A 190 4.46 5.63 11.90
CA TYR A 190 4.77 7.04 12.12
C TYR A 190 6.06 7.25 12.94
N PHE A 191 6.34 6.34 13.88
CA PHE A 191 7.47 6.42 14.80
C PHE A 191 8.68 5.55 14.39
N GLU A 192 8.61 4.88 13.24
CA GLU A 192 9.72 4.11 12.72
C GLU A 192 10.40 4.83 11.55
N PRO A 193 11.74 4.95 11.55
CA PRO A 193 12.46 5.64 10.49
C PRO A 193 12.52 4.85 9.19
N GLY A 194 12.15 3.58 9.19
CA GLY A 194 12.20 2.68 8.04
C GLY A 194 11.03 1.72 8.04
N ILE A 195 11.23 0.58 7.43
CA ILE A 195 10.28 -0.54 7.42
C ILE A 195 10.76 -1.58 8.43
N LEU A 196 9.81 -2.14 9.17
CA LEU A 196 10.02 -3.35 9.95
C LEU A 196 9.52 -4.56 9.17
N PHE A 197 10.19 -5.68 9.34
CA PHE A 197 9.88 -6.95 8.71
C PHE A 197 9.71 -8.02 9.77
N ILE A 198 8.68 -8.85 9.63
CA ILE A 198 8.43 -10.04 10.44
C ILE A 198 8.25 -11.20 9.48
N GLU A 199 9.21 -12.13 9.52
CA GLU A 199 9.16 -13.38 8.76
C GLU A 199 8.08 -14.29 9.32
N ASN A 200 7.28 -14.88 8.44
CA ASN A 200 6.38 -15.96 8.77
C ASN A 200 7.18 -17.26 8.84
N THR A 201 7.42 -17.76 10.03
CA THR A 201 8.19 -18.99 10.27
C THR A 201 7.31 -20.24 10.36
N GLY A 202 6.06 -20.10 9.98
CA GLY A 202 5.06 -21.15 10.06
C GLY A 202 4.86 -21.91 8.76
N THR A 203 3.66 -21.92 8.30
CA THR A 203 3.22 -22.37 6.98
C THR A 203 1.98 -21.56 6.63
N CYS A 204 1.62 -21.48 5.35
CA CYS A 204 0.43 -20.76 4.95
C CYS A 204 -0.83 -21.18 5.73
N GLN A 205 -1.05 -22.49 6.00
CA GLN A 205 -2.20 -22.98 6.77
C GLN A 205 -2.08 -22.75 8.29
N SER A 206 -0.93 -22.35 8.75
CA SER A 206 -0.65 -22.12 10.18
C SER A 206 0.43 -21.03 10.30
N PRO A 207 0.09 -19.78 10.05
CA PRO A 207 1.06 -18.67 10.08
C PRO A 207 1.67 -18.53 11.47
N SER A 208 2.93 -18.07 11.52
CA SER A 208 3.68 -17.80 12.75
C SER A 208 4.49 -16.52 12.61
N LEU A 209 3.82 -15.39 12.79
CA LEU A 209 4.36 -14.02 12.68
C LEU A 209 4.73 -13.41 14.03
N GLY A 210 4.88 -14.22 15.08
CA GLY A 210 5.21 -13.76 16.44
C GLY A 210 6.69 -13.49 16.67
N GLY A 211 7.52 -13.42 15.64
CA GLY A 211 8.94 -13.10 15.73
C GLY A 211 9.21 -11.66 16.13
N GLU A 212 10.47 -11.37 16.54
CA GLU A 212 10.91 -9.98 16.79
C GLU A 212 11.01 -9.23 15.46
N PRO A 213 10.36 -8.05 15.31
CA PRO A 213 10.49 -7.24 14.11
C PRO A 213 11.93 -6.80 13.85
N ILE A 214 12.40 -6.92 12.63
CA ILE A 214 13.73 -6.46 12.22
C ILE A 214 13.64 -5.28 11.26
N SER A 215 14.64 -4.38 11.29
CA SER A 215 14.71 -3.29 10.32
C SER A 215 15.05 -3.83 8.92
N PHE A 216 14.37 -3.32 7.89
CA PHE A 216 14.48 -3.86 6.54
C PHE A 216 14.98 -2.80 5.52
N PRO A 217 15.80 -3.22 4.51
CA PRO A 217 16.49 -4.51 4.39
C PRO A 217 17.50 -4.72 5.52
N SER A 218 17.73 -5.97 5.95
CA SER A 218 18.59 -6.25 7.10
C SER A 218 20.07 -5.84 6.89
N SER A 219 20.52 -5.83 5.63
CA SER A 219 21.89 -5.44 5.25
C SER A 219 22.12 -3.93 5.26
N GLU A 220 21.12 -3.16 4.83
CA GLU A 220 21.14 -1.70 4.74
C GLU A 220 19.73 -1.14 5.02
N PRO A 221 19.34 -1.02 6.31
CA PRO A 221 18.00 -0.60 6.66
C PRO A 221 17.60 0.76 6.08
N LEU A 222 16.38 0.87 5.57
CA LEU A 222 15.82 2.14 5.14
C LEU A 222 15.83 3.15 6.28
N ASN A 223 16.17 4.38 5.94
CA ASN A 223 16.12 5.52 6.86
C ASN A 223 15.41 6.70 6.18
N THR A 224 14.15 6.86 6.47
CA THR A 224 13.25 7.86 5.89
C THR A 224 12.83 8.89 6.94
N SER A 225 11.92 9.78 6.59
CA SER A 225 11.29 10.71 7.54
C SER A 225 10.21 10.07 8.41
N GLY A 226 9.91 8.80 8.20
CA GLY A 226 8.85 8.06 8.90
C GLY A 226 7.50 8.05 8.19
N TYR A 227 6.53 7.36 8.77
CA TYR A 227 5.25 7.05 8.21
C TYR A 227 5.39 6.45 6.81
N ASN A 228 5.98 5.28 6.79
CA ASN A 228 6.30 4.54 5.58
C ASN A 228 5.12 3.66 5.17
N ALA A 229 4.79 3.67 3.89
CA ALA A 229 3.71 2.85 3.31
C ALA A 229 4.31 1.84 2.32
N PRO A 230 4.53 0.59 2.75
CA PRO A 230 5.01 -0.46 1.85
C PRO A 230 3.91 -0.97 0.93
N THR A 231 4.30 -1.38 -0.26
CA THR A 231 3.51 -2.20 -1.19
C THR A 231 4.43 -3.15 -1.94
N ILE A 232 3.95 -4.36 -2.21
CA ILE A 232 4.72 -5.44 -2.81
C ILE A 232 4.14 -5.75 -4.20
N GLY A 233 4.99 -6.13 -5.12
CA GLY A 233 4.64 -6.58 -6.46
C GLY A 233 5.86 -6.70 -7.36
N ASP A 234 5.77 -7.49 -8.40
CA ASP A 234 6.80 -7.63 -9.44
C ASP A 234 6.80 -6.35 -10.31
N VAL A 235 7.72 -5.43 -10.02
CA VAL A 235 7.76 -4.10 -10.64
C VAL A 235 8.45 -4.12 -12.00
N ASP A 236 9.45 -4.97 -12.18
CA ASP A 236 10.28 -5.02 -13.38
C ASP A 236 9.99 -6.20 -14.30
N GLY A 237 9.08 -7.11 -13.89
CA GLY A 237 8.62 -8.24 -14.70
C GLY A 237 9.58 -9.42 -14.70
N ASP A 238 10.45 -9.56 -13.70
CA ASP A 238 11.42 -10.64 -13.62
C ASP A 238 10.89 -11.88 -12.86
N GLY A 239 9.75 -11.75 -12.19
CA GLY A 239 9.04 -12.82 -11.48
C GLY A 239 9.27 -12.83 -9.97
N ASP A 240 10.15 -11.98 -9.46
CA ASP A 240 10.38 -11.81 -8.03
C ASP A 240 9.51 -10.67 -7.46
N GLN A 241 9.24 -10.68 -6.17
CA GLN A 241 8.42 -9.62 -5.54
C GLN A 241 9.29 -8.46 -5.06
N ASP A 242 9.12 -7.31 -5.66
CA ASP A 242 9.76 -6.07 -5.28
C ASP A 242 9.01 -5.30 -4.20
N LEU A 243 9.68 -4.31 -3.60
CA LEU A 243 9.08 -3.45 -2.59
C LEU A 243 9.13 -1.98 -3.00
N LEU A 244 7.96 -1.35 -3.09
CA LEU A 244 7.84 0.10 -3.14
C LEU A 244 7.50 0.65 -1.75
N VAL A 245 8.14 1.76 -1.36
CA VAL A 245 7.88 2.40 -0.07
C VAL A 245 7.65 3.89 -0.26
N GLY A 246 6.41 4.34 -0.02
CA GLY A 246 6.09 5.75 0.09
C GLY A 246 6.41 6.28 1.50
N ALA A 247 7.10 7.41 1.63
CA ALA A 247 7.38 8.06 2.90
C ALA A 247 6.64 9.40 2.99
N LEU A 248 5.61 9.46 3.84
CA LEU A 248 4.79 10.67 3.99
C LEU A 248 5.42 11.68 4.96
N GLY A 249 6.28 11.23 5.86
CA GLY A 249 6.86 12.03 6.93
C GLY A 249 6.19 11.80 8.27
N GLY A 250 6.97 11.31 9.21
CA GLY A 250 6.54 10.93 10.57
C GLY A 250 7.27 11.72 11.65
N ALA A 251 7.55 11.05 12.76
CA ALA A 251 8.14 11.66 13.95
C ALA A 251 9.58 12.18 13.75
N PHE A 252 10.29 11.66 12.74
CA PHE A 252 11.73 11.95 12.57
C PHE A 252 12.01 13.20 11.76
N ASN A 253 11.08 13.61 10.91
CA ASN A 253 11.27 14.83 10.10
C ASN A 253 9.94 15.53 9.78
N PRO A 254 9.18 15.98 10.77
CA PRO A 254 7.80 16.43 10.58
C PRO A 254 7.65 17.71 9.76
N ASN A 255 8.74 18.42 9.45
CA ASN A 255 8.70 19.74 8.82
C ASN A 255 9.53 19.87 7.55
N THR A 256 10.07 18.79 7.00
CA THR A 256 10.82 18.83 5.75
C THR A 256 10.21 17.85 4.75
N THR A 257 9.73 18.39 3.64
CA THR A 257 9.49 17.60 2.43
C THR A 257 10.86 17.29 1.84
N THR A 258 11.25 16.03 1.79
CA THR A 258 12.41 15.59 1.03
C THR A 258 11.91 15.07 -0.31
N ALA A 259 12.61 15.37 -1.41
CA ALA A 259 12.28 14.78 -2.71
C ALA A 259 12.51 13.25 -2.74
N ASP A 260 13.16 12.73 -1.70
CA ASP A 260 13.44 11.31 -1.52
C ASP A 260 12.32 10.69 -0.66
N ASN A 261 11.19 10.42 -1.27
CA ASN A 261 9.98 9.98 -0.58
C ASN A 261 9.25 8.81 -1.26
N PHE A 262 9.82 8.24 -2.32
CA PHE A 262 9.27 7.09 -3.01
C PHE A 262 10.37 6.12 -3.39
N TYR A 263 10.61 5.15 -2.52
CA TYR A 263 11.70 4.19 -2.65
C TYR A 263 11.26 2.98 -3.48
N TYR A 264 12.17 2.50 -4.31
CA TYR A 264 12.09 1.22 -4.98
C TYR A 264 13.23 0.34 -4.52
N LEU A 265 12.88 -0.84 -4.04
CA LEU A 265 13.80 -1.89 -3.62
C LEU A 265 13.55 -3.10 -4.51
N GLU A 266 14.53 -3.44 -5.33
CA GLU A 266 14.53 -4.62 -6.20
C GLU A 266 14.95 -5.85 -5.39
N GLN A 267 14.20 -6.92 -5.53
CA GLN A 267 14.59 -8.25 -5.04
C GLN A 267 15.40 -8.94 -6.14
N SER A 268 16.58 -9.43 -5.82
CA SER A 268 17.47 -10.11 -6.78
C SER A 268 17.61 -11.61 -6.51
N ASP A 269 17.30 -12.04 -5.33
CA ASP A 269 17.22 -13.44 -4.84
C ASP A 269 16.23 -13.45 -3.67
N PRO A 270 15.57 -14.55 -3.33
CA PRO A 270 14.60 -14.63 -2.24
C PRO A 270 15.10 -13.98 -0.94
N GLY A 271 14.37 -12.97 -0.45
CA GLY A 271 14.70 -12.20 0.73
C GLY A 271 15.85 -11.18 0.58
N LEU A 272 16.48 -11.07 -0.59
CA LEU A 272 17.62 -10.15 -0.82
C LEU A 272 17.18 -8.90 -1.61
N PHE A 273 17.00 -7.80 -0.91
CA PHE A 273 16.56 -6.53 -1.47
C PHE A 273 17.66 -5.48 -1.54
N THR A 274 17.66 -4.71 -2.60
CA THR A 274 18.60 -3.60 -2.84
C THR A 274 17.84 -2.33 -3.20
N VAL A 275 18.11 -1.21 -2.51
CA VAL A 275 17.53 0.10 -2.85
C VAL A 275 18.05 0.56 -4.21
N GLN A 276 17.19 0.64 -5.20
CA GLN A 276 17.51 1.12 -6.53
C GLN A 276 17.38 2.63 -6.66
N THR A 277 16.36 3.20 -6.02
CA THR A 277 16.12 4.64 -6.03
C THR A 277 15.24 5.06 -4.85
N SER A 278 15.41 6.31 -4.42
CA SER A 278 14.52 7.00 -3.47
C SER A 278 13.50 7.92 -4.16
N ARG A 279 13.50 7.92 -5.52
CA ARG A 279 12.65 8.79 -6.37
C ARG A 279 12.10 7.99 -7.53
N PHE A 280 11.32 6.97 -7.22
CA PHE A 280 10.84 6.02 -8.23
C PHE A 280 10.00 6.69 -9.32
N VAL A 281 9.12 7.61 -8.96
CA VAL A 281 8.46 8.50 -9.93
C VAL A 281 9.18 9.84 -9.89
N SER A 282 9.90 10.17 -10.96
CA SER A 282 10.57 11.46 -11.11
C SER A 282 9.53 12.56 -11.29
N MET A 283 8.97 13.02 -10.19
CA MET A 283 8.16 14.24 -10.17
C MET A 283 9.07 15.43 -9.90
N ILE A 284 8.80 16.55 -10.57
CA ILE A 284 9.48 17.81 -10.29
C ILE A 284 8.86 18.38 -9.00
N ASP A 285 9.41 17.98 -7.86
CA ASP A 285 9.07 18.56 -6.57
C ASP A 285 10.12 19.65 -6.24
N VAL A 286 9.68 20.87 -6.27
CA VAL A 286 10.49 22.05 -5.92
C VAL A 286 10.06 22.67 -4.59
N GLY A 287 9.23 21.97 -3.84
CA GLY A 287 8.66 22.46 -2.56
C GLY A 287 7.47 23.39 -2.74
N SER A 288 7.10 24.07 -1.67
CA SER A 288 5.96 24.98 -1.64
C SER A 288 6.25 26.34 -2.29
N GLU A 289 5.19 27.04 -2.70
CA GLU A 289 5.24 28.40 -3.28
C GLU A 289 6.05 28.49 -4.60
N SER A 290 6.02 27.45 -5.41
CA SER A 290 6.68 27.44 -6.72
C SER A 290 5.89 28.23 -7.77
N ILE A 291 6.63 29.00 -8.58
CA ILE A 291 6.07 29.77 -9.70
C ILE A 291 6.76 29.31 -10.98
N PRO A 292 6.10 28.44 -11.77
CA PRO A 292 6.68 27.97 -13.04
C PRO A 292 6.50 29.00 -14.15
N VAL A 293 7.49 29.08 -15.02
CA VAL A 293 7.44 29.77 -16.31
C VAL A 293 7.89 28.81 -17.38
N ILE A 294 7.14 28.74 -18.46
CA ILE A 294 7.48 27.92 -19.64
C ILE A 294 8.00 28.83 -20.74
N ILE A 295 9.21 28.60 -21.21
CA ILE A 295 9.90 29.42 -22.19
C ILE A 295 10.98 28.60 -22.90
N ASP A 296 11.21 28.85 -24.20
CA ASP A 296 12.41 28.40 -24.91
C ASP A 296 13.62 29.23 -24.41
N LEU A 297 14.37 28.68 -23.45
CA LEU A 297 15.44 29.39 -22.75
C LEU A 297 16.75 29.38 -23.53
N ASP A 298 17.05 28.31 -24.25
CA ASP A 298 18.29 28.12 -24.95
C ASP A 298 18.21 28.28 -26.50
N GLY A 299 16.98 28.46 -27.01
CA GLY A 299 16.73 28.78 -28.43
C GLY A 299 16.71 27.55 -29.36
N ASP A 300 16.54 26.35 -28.80
CA ASP A 300 16.49 25.08 -29.55
C ASP A 300 15.11 24.74 -30.10
N ARG A 301 14.08 25.51 -29.73
CA ARG A 301 12.67 25.43 -30.13
C ARG A 301 11.84 24.41 -29.38
N ASP A 302 12.34 23.80 -28.33
CA ASP A 302 11.48 23.16 -27.36
C ASP A 302 11.27 24.08 -26.13
N LEU A 303 10.31 23.70 -25.28
CA LEU A 303 9.93 24.55 -24.17
C LEU A 303 10.57 24.03 -22.89
N ASP A 304 11.36 24.90 -22.28
CA ASP A 304 11.96 24.67 -20.96
C ASP A 304 11.03 25.09 -19.83
N ILE A 305 11.25 24.53 -18.66
CA ILE A 305 10.57 24.92 -17.44
C ILE A 305 11.54 25.60 -16.50
N LEU A 306 11.32 26.89 -16.25
CA LEU A 306 12.01 27.65 -15.21
C LEU A 306 11.10 27.76 -14.00
N ILE A 307 11.55 27.30 -12.83
CA ILE A 307 10.75 27.33 -11.60
C ILE A 307 11.42 28.21 -10.56
N GLY A 308 10.72 29.30 -10.20
CA GLY A 308 11.06 30.10 -9.01
C GLY A 308 10.48 29.43 -7.77
N ASN A 309 11.27 29.31 -6.72
CA ASN A 309 10.88 28.79 -5.42
C ASN A 309 11.28 29.79 -4.31
N LYS A 310 10.51 29.83 -3.22
CA LYS A 310 10.76 30.72 -2.10
C LYS A 310 11.38 29.99 -0.93
#